data_e2ab19c235d49c7e178fe0a459a7762d
#
_entry.id   e2ab19c235d49c7e178fe0a459a7762d
#
_cell.length_a   1.000
_cell.length_b   1.000
_cell.length_c   1.000
_cell.angle_alpha   90.00
_cell.angle_beta   90.00
_cell.angle_gamma   90.00
#
_symmetry.space_group_name_H-M   'P 1'
#
loop_
_entity.id
_entity.type
_entity.pdbx_description
1 polymer ?
#
loop_
_entity_poly.entity_id
_entity_poly.type
_entity_poly.pdbx_seq_one_letter_code
_entity_poly.pdbx_strand_id
1 'polypeptide(L)'
;DIRKNCITGIVALGEDKKKLMLMVDFEKIVADINPEVSLSIKSDKNIIDQLDGGDPPPKIVLAEDSSIVRDLLKGILEDGGFEVVSVNNGKRAWDYICECKDKSEEANKPLTDYVQMIVTDIEMPQMDGHSLLRRIKEDNNMSQLPVILFSSLIYEEIRRKGDLLGADAQISKPEIGNLLNIVEDVLKK
;
A
#
# COMPACT_ATOMS: atom_id res chain seq x y z
N ASP A 1 8.99 18.93 -23.66
CA ASP A 1 7.86 19.83 -23.32
C ASP A 1 6.76 18.99 -22.64
N ILE A 2 7.07 18.57 -21.42
CA ILE A 2 6.27 17.64 -20.56
C ILE A 2 4.84 18.18 -20.32
N ARG A 3 4.67 19.49 -20.37
CA ARG A 3 3.44 20.17 -19.94
C ARG A 3 2.23 20.04 -20.89
N LYS A 4 2.42 19.68 -22.14
CA LYS A 4 1.31 19.66 -23.13
C LYS A 4 0.58 18.33 -23.23
N ASN A 5 1.19 17.23 -22.79
CA ASN A 5 0.64 15.90 -22.98
C ASN A 5 -0.17 15.34 -21.79
N CYS A 6 -0.09 16.01 -20.63
CA CYS A 6 -0.73 15.51 -19.40
C CYS A 6 -2.11 16.15 -19.12
N ILE A 7 -2.58 17.07 -19.96
CA ILE A 7 -3.91 17.69 -19.82
C ILE A 7 -4.90 16.89 -20.67
N THR A 8 -5.84 16.21 -20.03
CA THR A 8 -6.88 15.41 -20.71
C THR A 8 -8.14 16.20 -21.00
N GLY A 9 -8.34 17.35 -20.32
CA GLY A 9 -9.49 18.19 -20.56
C GLY A 9 -9.44 19.50 -19.80
N ILE A 10 -10.26 20.44 -20.25
CA ILE A 10 -10.51 21.73 -19.60
C ILE A 10 -12.01 21.85 -19.41
N VAL A 11 -12.46 22.02 -18.19
CA VAL A 11 -13.88 22.22 -17.85
C VAL A 11 -14.09 23.62 -17.32
N ALA A 12 -15.01 24.35 -17.90
CA ALA A 12 -15.43 25.65 -17.42
C ALA A 12 -16.52 25.48 -16.34
N LEU A 13 -16.29 26.04 -15.16
CA LEU A 13 -17.17 25.95 -14.01
C LEU A 13 -17.82 27.31 -13.72
N GLY A 14 -19.08 27.24 -13.28
CA GLY A 14 -19.89 28.39 -12.90
C GLY A 14 -20.78 28.91 -14.06
N GLU A 15 -21.84 29.61 -13.69
CA GLU A 15 -22.80 30.18 -14.67
C GLU A 15 -22.14 31.19 -15.62
N ASP A 16 -21.12 31.89 -15.17
CA ASP A 16 -20.33 32.87 -15.94
C ASP A 16 -19.10 32.23 -16.64
N LYS A 17 -18.86 30.93 -16.54
CA LYS A 17 -17.73 30.21 -17.16
C LYS A 17 -16.35 30.84 -16.85
N LYS A 18 -16.23 31.58 -15.73
CA LYS A 18 -15.00 32.30 -15.37
C LYS A 18 -13.98 31.43 -14.62
N LYS A 19 -14.38 30.26 -14.11
CA LYS A 19 -13.46 29.32 -13.47
C LYS A 19 -13.17 28.16 -14.40
N LEU A 20 -11.90 27.95 -14.70
CA LEU A 20 -11.41 26.81 -15.51
C LEU A 20 -10.82 25.77 -14.59
N MET A 21 -11.29 24.53 -14.70
CA MET A 21 -10.69 23.37 -14.07
C MET A 21 -9.94 22.59 -15.12
N LEU A 22 -8.66 22.36 -14.85
CA LEU A 22 -7.81 21.49 -15.69
C LEU A 22 -7.96 20.06 -15.21
N MET A 23 -8.37 19.18 -16.11
CA MET A 23 -8.29 17.73 -15.88
C MET A 23 -6.90 17.27 -16.32
N VAL A 24 -6.16 16.70 -15.38
CA VAL A 24 -4.79 16.28 -15.59
C VAL A 24 -4.71 14.76 -15.51
N ASP A 25 -4.05 14.16 -16.48
CA ASP A 25 -3.74 12.74 -16.51
C ASP A 25 -2.55 12.48 -15.58
N PHE A 26 -2.86 12.06 -14.36
CA PHE A 26 -1.84 11.80 -13.35
C PHE A 26 -0.96 10.60 -13.72
N GLU A 27 -1.50 9.59 -14.39
CA GLU A 27 -0.75 8.41 -14.85
C GLU A 27 0.36 8.84 -15.82
N LYS A 28 0.01 9.73 -16.74
CA LYS A 28 0.93 10.23 -17.73
C LYS A 28 2.00 11.15 -17.11
N ILE A 29 1.63 11.91 -16.08
CA ILE A 29 2.59 12.70 -15.30
C ILE A 29 3.59 11.79 -14.59
N VAL A 30 3.13 10.75 -13.94
CA VAL A 30 3.99 9.80 -13.23
C VAL A 30 4.91 9.07 -14.20
N ALA A 31 4.40 8.63 -15.35
CA ALA A 31 5.20 8.01 -16.41
C ALA A 31 6.24 8.95 -17.02
N ASP A 32 5.90 10.25 -17.19
CA ASP A 32 6.81 11.26 -17.75
C ASP A 32 7.86 11.75 -16.73
N ILE A 33 7.56 11.76 -15.44
CA ILE A 33 8.47 12.22 -14.38
C ILE A 33 9.46 11.14 -13.98
N ASN A 34 9.06 9.88 -14.06
CA ASN A 34 9.90 8.77 -13.62
C ASN A 34 9.88 7.60 -14.62
N PRO A 35 10.49 7.76 -15.81
CA PRO A 35 10.62 6.68 -16.78
C PRO A 35 11.41 5.49 -16.24
N GLU A 36 12.19 5.67 -15.15
CA GLU A 36 12.93 4.60 -14.49
C GLU A 36 12.04 3.71 -13.60
N VAL A 37 10.88 4.21 -13.14
CA VAL A 37 9.90 3.34 -12.45
C VAL A 37 9.37 2.27 -13.39
N SER A 38 9.22 2.55 -14.69
CA SER A 38 8.90 1.54 -15.71
C SER A 38 10.08 0.62 -16.05
N LEU A 39 11.33 0.98 -15.72
CA LEU A 39 12.55 0.25 -16.09
C LEU A 39 13.23 -0.43 -14.92
N SER A 40 13.05 0.05 -13.68
CA SER A 40 13.63 -0.57 -12.48
C SER A 40 12.78 -1.72 -11.90
N ILE A 41 11.60 -1.99 -12.46
CA ILE A 41 10.82 -3.22 -12.19
C ILE A 41 11.51 -4.48 -12.77
N LYS A 42 12.63 -4.31 -13.47
CA LYS A 42 13.59 -5.42 -13.72
C LYS A 42 14.55 -5.58 -12.54
N SER A 43 14.01 -5.51 -11.34
CA SER A 43 14.75 -5.83 -10.13
C SER A 43 15.04 -7.33 -10.07
N ASP A 44 16.22 -7.60 -9.64
CA ASP A 44 16.81 -8.90 -9.41
C ASP A 44 15.78 -9.91 -8.88
N LYS A 45 15.42 -10.88 -9.74
CA LYS A 45 14.64 -12.08 -9.38
C LYS A 45 15.32 -12.95 -8.31
N ASN A 46 16.34 -12.44 -7.66
CA ASN A 46 17.18 -13.18 -6.73
C ASN A 46 16.77 -13.04 -5.26
N ILE A 47 15.66 -12.32 -4.95
CA ILE A 47 15.32 -12.04 -3.55
C ILE A 47 14.60 -13.23 -2.91
N ILE A 48 13.77 -13.94 -3.67
CA ILE A 48 13.04 -15.12 -3.18
C ILE A 48 13.89 -16.39 -3.12
N ASP A 49 14.91 -16.49 -3.97
CA ASP A 49 15.86 -17.62 -3.91
C ASP A 49 16.70 -17.65 -2.61
N GLN A 50 16.63 -16.60 -1.77
CA GLN A 50 17.25 -16.54 -0.44
C GLN A 50 16.30 -16.88 0.72
N LEU A 51 14.99 -16.94 0.47
CA LEU A 51 14.04 -17.54 1.40
C LEU A 51 13.99 -19.03 1.06
N ASP A 52 14.81 -19.82 1.77
CA ASP A 52 15.02 -21.24 1.53
C ASP A 52 13.74 -22.03 1.22
N GLY A 53 13.76 -22.61 0.06
CA GLY A 53 13.07 -23.78 -0.44
C GLY A 53 11.86 -24.34 0.29
N GLY A 54 10.65 -24.01 -0.15
CA GLY A 54 9.47 -24.82 0.10
C GLY A 54 8.32 -24.18 0.85
N ASP A 55 8.51 -23.03 1.49
CA ASP A 55 7.43 -22.32 2.13
C ASP A 55 6.60 -21.51 1.12
N PRO A 56 5.26 -21.42 1.32
CA PRO A 56 4.43 -20.58 0.48
C PRO A 56 4.87 -19.12 0.56
N PRO A 57 4.69 -18.33 -0.53
CA PRO A 57 5.09 -16.94 -0.54
C PRO A 57 4.39 -16.16 0.58
N PRO A 58 5.11 -15.22 1.24
CA PRO A 58 4.51 -14.41 2.28
C PRO A 58 3.32 -13.61 1.75
N LYS A 59 2.23 -13.60 2.52
CA LYS A 59 0.97 -12.97 2.15
C LYS A 59 0.85 -11.57 2.73
N ILE A 60 0.63 -10.59 1.86
CA ILE A 60 0.44 -9.18 2.19
C ILE A 60 -1.00 -8.77 1.95
N VAL A 61 -1.62 -8.11 2.93
CA VAL A 61 -2.91 -7.43 2.75
C VAL A 61 -2.65 -5.99 2.32
N LEU A 62 -3.07 -5.64 1.11
CA LEU A 62 -2.95 -4.30 0.55
C LEU A 62 -4.30 -3.59 0.58
N ALA A 63 -4.41 -2.48 1.30
CA ALA A 63 -5.59 -1.62 1.34
C ALA A 63 -5.30 -0.26 0.67
N GLU A 64 -5.98 0.02 -0.44
CA GLU A 64 -5.84 1.25 -1.23
C GLU A 64 -7.15 1.49 -1.99
N ASP A 65 -7.74 2.67 -1.90
CA ASP A 65 -9.04 2.95 -2.52
C ASP A 65 -8.93 3.25 -4.02
N SER A 66 -7.84 3.89 -4.46
CA SER A 66 -7.56 4.11 -5.88
C SER A 66 -7.24 2.80 -6.58
N SER A 67 -8.07 2.40 -7.56
CA SER A 67 -7.85 1.16 -8.33
C SER A 67 -6.50 1.16 -9.04
N ILE A 68 -6.10 2.31 -9.60
CA ILE A 68 -4.85 2.46 -10.35
C ILE A 68 -3.64 2.27 -9.44
N VAL A 69 -3.64 2.95 -8.29
CA VAL A 69 -2.53 2.84 -7.33
C VAL A 69 -2.51 1.44 -6.72
N ARG A 70 -3.68 0.87 -6.41
CA ARG A 70 -3.80 -0.50 -5.89
C ARG A 70 -3.24 -1.53 -6.86
N ASP A 71 -3.58 -1.45 -8.16
CA ASP A 71 -3.09 -2.38 -9.17
C ASP A 71 -1.58 -2.22 -9.39
N LEU A 72 -1.05 -0.99 -9.33
CA LEU A 72 0.38 -0.72 -9.40
C LEU A 72 1.13 -1.33 -8.21
N LEU A 73 0.68 -1.04 -6.97
CA LEU A 73 1.30 -1.56 -5.76
C LEU A 73 1.23 -3.09 -5.71
N LYS A 74 0.08 -3.66 -6.09
CA LYS A 74 -0.11 -5.09 -6.18
C LYS A 74 0.91 -5.71 -7.14
N GLY A 75 1.06 -5.17 -8.36
CA GLY A 75 2.04 -5.64 -9.33
C GLY A 75 3.48 -5.61 -8.78
N ILE A 76 3.89 -4.51 -8.15
CA ILE A 76 5.22 -4.39 -7.55
C ILE A 76 5.46 -5.47 -6.48
N LEU A 77 4.49 -5.69 -5.60
CA LEU A 77 4.60 -6.69 -4.53
C LEU A 77 4.59 -8.12 -5.08
N GLU A 78 3.74 -8.42 -6.07
CA GLU A 78 3.69 -9.74 -6.73
C GLU A 78 4.97 -10.02 -7.51
N ASP A 79 5.54 -9.02 -8.20
CA ASP A 79 6.84 -9.13 -8.87
C ASP A 79 7.98 -9.33 -7.86
N GLY A 80 7.84 -8.81 -6.63
CA GLY A 80 8.71 -9.09 -5.49
C GLY A 80 8.51 -10.48 -4.87
N GLY A 81 7.52 -11.27 -5.37
CA GLY A 81 7.25 -12.65 -4.96
C GLY A 81 6.33 -12.81 -3.77
N PHE A 82 5.59 -11.78 -3.43
CA PHE A 82 4.59 -11.85 -2.37
C PHE A 82 3.22 -12.30 -2.91
N GLU A 83 2.45 -13.02 -2.11
CA GLU A 83 1.02 -13.21 -2.36
C GLU A 83 0.26 -11.97 -1.89
N VAL A 84 -0.51 -11.32 -2.76
CA VAL A 84 -1.18 -10.05 -2.41
C VAL A 84 -2.69 -10.19 -2.41
N VAL A 85 -3.30 -9.96 -1.25
CA VAL A 85 -4.73 -9.77 -1.10
C VAL A 85 -5.05 -8.28 -1.10
N SER A 86 -5.55 -7.76 -2.21
CA SER A 86 -5.84 -6.35 -2.37
C SER A 86 -7.31 -6.01 -2.11
N VAL A 87 -7.56 -4.96 -1.32
CA VAL A 87 -8.89 -4.46 -0.98
C VAL A 87 -8.96 -2.93 -1.15
N ASN A 88 -10.16 -2.39 -1.30
CA ASN A 88 -10.37 -0.98 -1.65
C ASN A 88 -10.71 -0.07 -0.46
N ASN A 89 -10.57 -0.51 0.76
CA ASN A 89 -10.72 0.30 1.97
C ASN A 89 -10.26 -0.45 3.22
N GLY A 90 -10.02 0.30 4.31
CA GLY A 90 -9.57 -0.28 5.58
C GLY A 90 -10.58 -1.20 6.26
N LYS A 91 -11.90 -0.99 6.04
CA LYS A 91 -12.92 -1.88 6.62
C LYS A 91 -12.83 -3.29 6.03
N ARG A 92 -12.65 -3.41 4.71
CA ARG A 92 -12.48 -4.70 4.05
C ARG A 92 -11.16 -5.37 4.44
N ALA A 93 -10.09 -4.59 4.63
CA ALA A 93 -8.84 -5.11 5.16
C ALA A 93 -9.03 -5.69 6.56
N TRP A 94 -9.69 -4.93 7.45
CA TRP A 94 -10.02 -5.38 8.79
C TRP A 94 -10.83 -6.68 8.79
N ASP A 95 -11.90 -6.75 7.98
CA ASP A 95 -12.76 -7.93 7.90
C ASP A 95 -11.97 -9.16 7.44
N TYR A 96 -11.12 -9.02 6.42
CA TYR A 96 -10.26 -10.10 5.94
C TYR A 96 -9.27 -10.57 7.00
N ILE A 97 -8.63 -9.64 7.74
CA ILE A 97 -7.68 -10.00 8.81
C ILE A 97 -8.41 -10.73 9.95
N CYS A 98 -9.65 -10.31 10.30
CA CYS A 98 -10.48 -11.01 11.26
C CYS A 98 -10.80 -12.45 10.81
N GLU A 99 -11.14 -12.65 9.54
CA GLU A 99 -11.36 -14.00 8.99
C GLU A 99 -10.08 -14.87 9.06
N CYS A 100 -8.91 -14.27 8.83
CA CYS A 100 -7.63 -14.96 8.98
C CYS A 100 -7.37 -15.35 10.44
N LYS A 101 -7.71 -14.47 11.39
CA LYS A 101 -7.60 -14.72 12.82
C LYS A 101 -8.52 -15.90 13.23
N ASP A 102 -9.78 -15.86 12.83
CA ASP A 102 -10.74 -16.93 13.15
C ASP A 102 -10.22 -18.28 12.63
N LYS A 103 -9.74 -18.33 11.38
CA LYS A 103 -9.15 -19.54 10.79
C LYS A 103 -7.89 -20.01 11.53
N SER A 104 -7.05 -19.06 12.00
CA SER A 104 -5.86 -19.39 12.77
C SER A 104 -6.21 -20.01 14.12
N GLU A 105 -7.22 -19.49 14.81
CA GLU A 105 -7.72 -19.99 16.07
C GLU A 105 -8.38 -21.38 15.91
N GLU A 106 -9.23 -21.57 14.90
CA GLU A 106 -9.86 -22.85 14.57
C GLU A 106 -8.84 -23.96 14.25
N ALA A 107 -7.78 -23.59 13.49
CA ALA A 107 -6.72 -24.53 13.11
C ALA A 107 -5.64 -24.70 14.19
N ASN A 108 -5.67 -23.92 15.25
CA ASN A 108 -4.62 -23.82 16.28
C ASN A 108 -3.23 -23.56 15.66
N LYS A 109 -3.18 -22.60 14.71
CA LYS A 109 -1.99 -22.16 14.00
C LYS A 109 -1.72 -20.67 14.26
N PRO A 110 -0.50 -20.19 14.14
CA PRO A 110 -0.22 -18.77 14.28
C PRO A 110 -0.91 -17.96 13.16
N LEU A 111 -1.33 -16.74 13.44
CA LEU A 111 -1.94 -15.84 12.46
C LEU A 111 -0.99 -15.54 11.30
N THR A 112 0.32 -15.58 11.57
CA THR A 112 1.38 -15.39 10.56
C THR A 112 1.44 -16.50 9.49
N ASP A 113 0.75 -17.63 9.66
CA ASP A 113 0.58 -18.62 8.58
C ASP A 113 -0.46 -18.16 7.53
N TYR A 114 -1.29 -17.15 7.87
CA TYR A 114 -2.39 -16.67 7.04
C TYR A 114 -2.15 -15.27 6.46
N VAL A 115 -1.46 -14.42 7.22
CA VAL A 115 -1.09 -13.05 6.81
C VAL A 115 0.18 -12.63 7.54
N GLN A 116 1.15 -12.09 6.79
CA GLN A 116 2.45 -11.71 7.35
C GLN A 116 2.65 -10.21 7.44
N MET A 117 1.91 -9.41 6.66
CA MET A 117 2.05 -7.95 6.67
C MET A 117 0.81 -7.25 6.13
N ILE A 118 0.63 -6.01 6.55
CA ILE A 118 -0.37 -5.10 6.02
C ILE A 118 0.33 -3.88 5.41
N VAL A 119 -0.03 -3.52 4.18
CA VAL A 119 0.31 -2.25 3.52
C VAL A 119 -0.99 -1.50 3.31
N THR A 120 -1.12 -0.31 3.86
CA THR A 120 -2.38 0.43 3.81
C THR A 120 -2.18 1.89 3.48
N ASP A 121 -3.01 2.42 2.56
CA ASP A 121 -3.15 3.86 2.43
C ASP A 121 -3.74 4.47 3.71
N ILE A 122 -3.41 5.71 3.97
CA ILE A 122 -3.96 6.47 5.10
C ILE A 122 -5.35 6.99 4.76
N GLU A 123 -5.53 7.55 3.57
CA GLU A 123 -6.75 8.23 3.16
C GLU A 123 -7.69 7.31 2.40
N MET A 124 -8.58 6.61 3.12
CA MET A 124 -9.56 5.70 2.52
C MET A 124 -10.97 5.91 3.08
N PRO A 125 -12.02 5.62 2.30
CA PRO A 125 -13.40 5.66 2.78
C PRO A 125 -13.68 4.55 3.80
N GLN A 126 -14.72 4.72 4.63
CA GLN A 126 -15.24 3.80 5.65
C GLN A 126 -14.29 3.60 6.84
N MET A 127 -13.03 3.27 6.61
CA MET A 127 -11.99 3.14 7.63
C MET A 127 -10.66 3.61 7.05
N ASP A 128 -10.09 4.65 7.63
CA ASP A 128 -8.77 5.16 7.27
C ASP A 128 -7.64 4.25 7.79
N GLY A 129 -6.42 4.41 7.20
CA GLY A 129 -5.28 3.56 7.54
C GLY A 129 -4.81 3.69 9.00
N HIS A 130 -4.94 4.86 9.62
CA HIS A 130 -4.61 5.01 11.04
C HIS A 130 -5.60 4.28 11.95
N SER A 131 -6.88 4.28 11.60
CA SER A 131 -7.92 3.54 12.32
C SER A 131 -7.74 2.04 12.18
N LEU A 132 -7.33 1.57 10.99
CA LEU A 132 -6.97 0.17 10.76
C LEU A 132 -5.74 -0.23 11.58
N LEU A 133 -4.65 0.55 11.49
CA LEU A 133 -3.42 0.34 12.27
C LEU A 133 -3.71 0.24 13.77
N ARG A 134 -4.45 1.21 14.31
CA ARG A 134 -4.80 1.22 15.74
C ARG A 134 -5.52 -0.05 16.16
N ARG A 135 -6.54 -0.48 15.39
CA ARG A 135 -7.29 -1.71 15.70
C ARG A 135 -6.40 -2.95 15.68
N ILE A 136 -5.49 -3.04 14.72
CA ILE A 136 -4.54 -4.16 14.63
C ILE A 136 -3.62 -4.15 15.84
N LYS A 137 -3.06 -2.99 16.21
CA LYS A 137 -2.11 -2.90 17.34
C LYS A 137 -2.77 -3.01 18.72
N GLU A 138 -4.07 -2.72 18.83
CA GLU A 138 -4.86 -2.92 20.07
C GLU A 138 -5.35 -4.37 20.25
N ASP A 139 -5.35 -5.20 19.19
CA ASP A 139 -5.75 -6.61 19.29
C ASP A 139 -4.57 -7.51 19.69
N ASN A 140 -4.75 -8.30 20.76
CA ASN A 140 -3.68 -9.12 21.33
C ASN A 140 -3.09 -10.16 20.35
N ASN A 141 -3.90 -10.67 19.41
CA ASN A 141 -3.47 -11.70 18.46
C ASN A 141 -2.93 -11.10 17.16
N MET A 142 -3.28 -9.83 16.85
CA MET A 142 -2.88 -9.13 15.63
C MET A 142 -1.74 -8.13 15.85
N SER A 143 -1.48 -7.70 17.10
CA SER A 143 -0.54 -6.61 17.41
C SER A 143 0.87 -6.83 16.89
N GLN A 144 1.26 -8.09 16.68
CA GLN A 144 2.58 -8.46 16.13
C GLN A 144 2.65 -8.31 14.61
N LEU A 145 1.51 -8.20 13.90
CA LEU A 145 1.51 -8.04 12.46
C LEU A 145 2.15 -6.69 12.08
N PRO A 146 3.17 -6.69 11.21
CA PRO A 146 3.75 -5.47 10.70
C PRO A 146 2.73 -4.69 9.86
N VAL A 147 2.70 -3.37 10.05
CA VAL A 147 1.83 -2.46 9.30
C VAL A 147 2.66 -1.33 8.70
N ILE A 148 2.65 -1.24 7.38
CA ILE A 148 3.25 -0.14 6.62
C ILE A 148 2.14 0.82 6.20
N LEU A 149 2.29 2.10 6.57
CA LEU A 149 1.42 3.18 6.10
C LEU A 149 1.97 3.76 4.79
N PHE A 150 1.08 3.97 3.84
CA PHE A 150 1.39 4.52 2.54
C PHE A 150 0.49 5.74 2.27
N SER A 151 1.06 6.89 1.91
CA SER A 151 0.28 8.12 1.75
C SER A 151 0.83 9.05 0.68
N SER A 152 -0.05 9.80 0.02
CA SER A 152 0.32 10.83 -0.96
C SER A 152 1.12 11.97 -0.34
N LEU A 153 0.86 12.27 0.93
CA LEU A 153 1.44 13.39 1.66
C LEU A 153 1.76 12.93 3.09
N ILE A 154 3.04 12.74 3.39
CA ILE A 154 3.49 12.50 4.76
C ILE A 154 4.05 13.82 5.31
N TYR A 155 3.17 14.60 5.94
CA TYR A 155 3.61 15.71 6.80
C TYR A 155 4.11 15.17 8.14
N GLU A 156 4.92 15.97 8.83
CA GLU A 156 5.50 15.59 10.12
C GLU A 156 4.44 15.15 11.15
N GLU A 157 3.27 15.79 11.16
CA GLU A 157 2.15 15.43 12.03
C GLU A 157 1.57 14.03 11.70
N ILE A 158 1.43 13.71 10.44
CA ILE A 158 0.93 12.40 9.98
C ILE A 158 1.93 11.31 10.33
N ARG A 159 3.22 11.57 10.08
CA ARG A 159 4.32 10.65 10.45
C ARG A 159 4.32 10.38 11.95
N ARG A 160 4.32 11.45 12.76
CA ARG A 160 4.28 11.33 14.21
C ARG A 160 3.06 10.54 14.71
N LYS A 161 1.90 10.72 14.10
CA LYS A 161 0.69 9.97 14.43
C LYS A 161 0.86 8.47 14.13
N GLY A 162 1.40 8.12 12.95
CA GLY A 162 1.69 6.74 12.58
C GLY A 162 2.67 6.08 13.54
N ASP A 163 3.76 6.79 13.90
CA ASP A 163 4.75 6.30 14.87
C ASP A 163 4.14 6.03 16.25
N LEU A 164 3.31 6.96 16.74
CA LEU A 164 2.61 6.82 18.02
C LEU A 164 1.60 5.65 18.03
N LEU A 165 1.03 5.31 16.89
CA LEU A 165 0.12 4.18 16.72
C LEU A 165 0.86 2.86 16.50
N GLY A 166 2.18 2.87 16.36
CA GLY A 166 3.01 1.69 16.17
C GLY A 166 3.11 1.22 14.73
N ALA A 167 3.11 2.13 13.75
CA ALA A 167 3.45 1.77 12.37
C ALA A 167 4.90 1.27 12.29
N ASP A 168 5.12 0.17 11.57
CA ASP A 168 6.46 -0.42 11.42
C ASP A 168 7.28 0.31 10.36
N ALA A 169 6.61 0.93 9.38
CA ALA A 169 7.18 1.88 8.43
C ALA A 169 6.11 2.82 7.87
N GLN A 170 6.57 3.94 7.29
CA GLN A 170 5.72 4.92 6.62
C GLN A 170 6.39 5.36 5.32
N ILE A 171 5.69 5.25 4.20
CA ILE A 171 6.19 5.50 2.84
C ILE A 171 5.35 6.58 2.18
N SER A 172 5.99 7.57 1.58
CA SER A 172 5.29 8.53 0.71
C SER A 172 5.06 7.93 -0.68
N LYS A 173 3.91 8.22 -1.32
CA LYS A 173 3.61 7.72 -2.68
C LYS A 173 4.71 8.05 -3.72
N PRO A 174 5.43 9.18 -3.69
CA PRO A 174 6.59 9.41 -4.55
C PRO A 174 7.76 8.43 -4.35
N GLU A 175 7.86 7.79 -3.18
CA GLU A 175 8.93 6.84 -2.84
C GLU A 175 8.58 5.37 -3.13
N ILE A 176 7.59 5.14 -3.98
CA ILE A 176 7.08 3.80 -4.34
C ILE A 176 8.18 2.84 -4.84
N GLY A 177 9.23 3.37 -5.47
CA GLY A 177 10.39 2.59 -5.90
C GLY A 177 11.14 1.88 -4.77
N ASN A 178 10.98 2.33 -3.52
CA ASN A 178 11.61 1.73 -2.35
C ASN A 178 10.70 0.74 -1.61
N LEU A 179 9.46 0.53 -2.08
CA LEU A 179 8.46 -0.29 -1.38
C LEU A 179 8.98 -1.69 -1.06
N LEU A 180 9.55 -2.39 -2.03
CA LEU A 180 10.05 -3.76 -1.85
C LEU A 180 11.15 -3.83 -0.78
N ASN A 181 12.12 -2.93 -0.84
CA ASN A 181 13.21 -2.89 0.15
C ASN A 181 12.67 -2.69 1.57
N ILE A 182 11.68 -1.78 1.73
CA ILE A 182 11.07 -1.50 3.03
C ILE A 182 10.26 -2.68 3.53
N VAL A 183 9.47 -3.33 2.65
CA VAL A 183 8.70 -4.54 2.97
C VAL A 183 9.63 -5.64 3.48
N GLU A 184 10.73 -5.89 2.77
CA GLU A 184 11.72 -6.89 3.18
C GLU A 184 12.38 -6.56 4.52
N ASP A 185 12.81 -5.31 4.71
CA ASP A 185 13.45 -4.88 5.95
C ASP A 185 12.51 -5.01 7.16
N VAL A 186 11.21 -4.80 6.96
CA VAL A 186 10.19 -4.94 8.00
C VAL A 186 9.90 -6.42 8.28
N LEU A 187 9.88 -7.30 7.27
CA LEU A 187 9.66 -8.75 7.45
C LEU A 187 10.84 -9.48 8.10
N LYS A 188 12.06 -8.92 8.01
CA LYS A 188 13.27 -9.51 8.60
C LYS A 188 13.47 -9.18 10.09
N LYS A 189 12.65 -8.27 10.65
CA LYS A 189 12.70 -7.88 12.07
C LYS A 189 11.98 -8.88 12.96
#